data_2efad87ed53cb5a8a91e2bcf46875911
#
_entry.id   2efad87ed53cb5a8a91e2bcf46875911
#
_cell.length_a   1.000
_cell.length_b   1.000
_cell.length_c   1.000
_cell.angle_alpha   90.00
_cell.angle_beta   90.00
_cell.angle_gamma   90.00
#
_symmetry.space_group_name_H-M   'P 1'
#
loop_
_entity.id
_entity.type
_entity.pdbx_description
1 polymer ?
#
loop_
_entity_poly.entity_id
_entity_poly.type
_entity_poly.pdbx_seq_one_letter_code
_entity_poly.pdbx_strand_id
1 'polypeptide(L)'
;MSPTDLAPERVRKGERTRTRILEAAADVLARRGYAAATLTEIASVAKMQAGSLYYHFDSKDAIVEEVMAVGLDHARDAIRTALKAVGEDASGHDRLMAAVVAYITAITLDSDFTKANIRCYEESPETTRENLAVPLREFANGWVRLMESGQIDGSLRSDVEARVVARMTIAAMNSVVGWWRVDGEFHIEQVAHMFASTVVDGLSTDS
;
A
#
# COMPACT_ATOMS: atom_id res chain seq x y z
N MET A 1 -29.40 21.67 -29.30
CA MET A 1 -28.47 20.97 -28.40
C MET A 1 -28.20 19.58 -29.00
N SER A 2 -27.01 19.37 -29.52
CA SER A 2 -26.64 18.12 -30.21
C SER A 2 -26.35 17.01 -29.20
N PRO A 3 -26.64 15.74 -29.53
CA PRO A 3 -26.41 14.57 -28.63
C PRO A 3 -24.95 14.34 -28.22
N THR A 4 -24.01 15.02 -28.85
CA THR A 4 -22.55 14.84 -28.66
C THR A 4 -22.00 15.53 -27.41
N ASP A 5 -22.73 16.44 -26.77
CA ASP A 5 -22.27 17.23 -25.62
C ASP A 5 -22.48 16.54 -24.25
N LEU A 6 -23.25 15.46 -24.21
CA LEU A 6 -23.61 14.76 -22.97
C LEU A 6 -22.65 13.59 -22.59
N ALA A 7 -21.84 13.14 -23.53
CA ALA A 7 -20.93 12.01 -23.30
C ALA A 7 -19.81 12.31 -22.28
N PRO A 8 -19.08 13.44 -22.35
CA PRO A 8 -17.96 13.70 -21.41
C PRO A 8 -18.44 13.95 -19.97
N GLU A 9 -19.64 14.51 -19.76
CA GLU A 9 -20.17 14.78 -18.43
C GLU A 9 -20.70 13.48 -17.75
N ARG A 10 -21.31 12.58 -18.50
CA ARG A 10 -21.74 11.25 -18.02
C ARG A 10 -20.57 10.37 -17.64
N VAL A 11 -19.49 10.36 -18.42
CA VAL A 11 -18.25 9.63 -18.11
C VAL A 11 -17.64 10.17 -16.82
N ARG A 12 -17.47 11.49 -16.70
CA ARG A 12 -16.94 12.13 -15.47
C ARG A 12 -17.80 11.84 -14.23
N LYS A 13 -19.12 11.77 -14.37
CA LYS A 13 -20.02 11.44 -13.26
C LYS A 13 -19.89 9.97 -12.87
N GLY A 14 -19.73 9.07 -13.83
CA GLY A 14 -19.48 7.63 -13.59
C GLY A 14 -18.16 7.40 -12.85
N GLU A 15 -17.10 8.04 -13.31
CA GLU A 15 -15.78 7.98 -12.68
C GLU A 15 -15.78 8.50 -11.24
N ARG A 16 -16.41 9.66 -11.00
CA ARG A 16 -16.56 10.19 -9.63
C ARG A 16 -17.33 9.25 -8.70
N THR A 17 -18.36 8.59 -9.23
CA THR A 17 -19.12 7.61 -8.44
C THR A 17 -18.28 6.38 -8.14
N ARG A 18 -17.49 5.90 -9.11
CA ARG A 18 -16.58 4.76 -8.94
C ARG A 18 -15.52 5.07 -7.88
N THR A 19 -14.88 6.23 -7.94
CA THR A 19 -13.92 6.68 -6.92
C THR A 19 -14.54 6.71 -5.53
N ARG A 20 -15.74 7.27 -5.37
CA ARG A 20 -16.45 7.30 -4.09
C ARG A 20 -16.78 5.91 -3.55
N ILE A 21 -17.09 4.94 -4.42
CA ILE A 21 -17.30 3.54 -4.01
C ILE A 21 -15.99 2.94 -3.49
N LEU A 22 -14.89 3.16 -4.21
CA LEU A 22 -13.57 2.64 -3.81
C LEU A 22 -13.08 3.26 -2.49
N GLU A 23 -13.26 4.56 -2.28
CA GLU A 23 -12.95 5.22 -1.01
C GLU A 23 -13.76 4.63 0.16
N ALA A 24 -15.07 4.46 -0.04
CA ALA A 24 -15.94 3.83 0.96
C ALA A 24 -15.56 2.36 1.23
N ALA A 25 -15.19 1.63 0.18
CA ALA A 25 -14.75 0.26 0.30
C ALA A 25 -13.41 0.16 1.05
N ALA A 26 -12.46 1.05 0.74
CA ALA A 26 -11.17 1.11 1.43
C ALA A 26 -11.35 1.34 2.94
N ASP A 27 -12.19 2.32 3.34
CA ASP A 27 -12.53 2.56 4.75
C ASP A 27 -13.13 1.32 5.43
N VAL A 28 -14.15 0.70 4.82
CA VAL A 28 -14.79 -0.50 5.39
C VAL A 28 -13.82 -1.67 5.49
N LEU A 29 -13.04 -1.93 4.44
CA LEU A 29 -12.07 -3.02 4.39
C LEU A 29 -10.91 -2.80 5.36
N ALA A 30 -10.42 -1.58 5.49
CA ALA A 30 -9.38 -1.23 6.46
C ALA A 30 -9.83 -1.47 7.91
N ARG A 31 -11.11 -1.22 8.21
CA ARG A 31 -11.69 -1.43 9.56
C ARG A 31 -12.12 -2.87 9.83
N ARG A 32 -12.74 -3.54 8.86
CA ARG A 32 -13.41 -4.84 9.04
C ARG A 32 -12.62 -6.04 8.53
N GLY A 33 -11.70 -5.84 7.58
CA GLY A 33 -11.12 -6.94 6.80
C GLY A 33 -12.05 -7.46 5.71
N TYR A 34 -11.57 -8.38 4.91
CA TYR A 34 -12.32 -8.95 3.79
C TYR A 34 -13.58 -9.71 4.25
N ALA A 35 -13.45 -10.61 5.22
CA ALA A 35 -14.54 -11.51 5.60
C ALA A 35 -15.77 -10.77 6.15
N ALA A 36 -15.55 -9.75 7.00
CA ALA A 36 -16.64 -9.03 7.67
C ALA A 36 -17.20 -7.85 6.87
N ALA A 37 -16.50 -7.35 5.84
CA ALA A 37 -16.98 -6.27 4.99
C ALA A 37 -18.14 -6.72 4.11
N THR A 38 -19.22 -5.92 4.05
CA THR A 38 -20.40 -6.19 3.23
C THR A 38 -20.65 -5.09 2.20
N LEU A 39 -21.25 -5.46 1.04
CA LEU A 39 -21.65 -4.48 0.03
C LEU A 39 -22.67 -3.47 0.57
N THR A 40 -23.53 -3.88 1.49
CA THR A 40 -24.50 -2.99 2.15
C THR A 40 -23.80 -1.92 3.00
N GLU A 41 -22.76 -2.30 3.75
CA GLU A 41 -21.97 -1.34 4.55
C GLU A 41 -21.20 -0.38 3.63
N ILE A 42 -20.56 -0.90 2.58
CA ILE A 42 -19.85 -0.08 1.57
C ILE A 42 -20.82 0.92 0.92
N ALA A 43 -22.01 0.49 0.49
CA ALA A 43 -23.02 1.37 -0.09
C ALA A 43 -23.48 2.46 0.90
N SER A 44 -23.66 2.09 2.17
CA SER A 44 -24.04 3.04 3.24
C SER A 44 -22.96 4.12 3.41
N VAL A 45 -21.68 3.75 3.51
CA VAL A 45 -20.56 4.69 3.59
C VAL A 45 -20.46 5.55 2.34
N ALA A 46 -20.64 4.96 1.15
CA ALA A 46 -20.67 5.66 -0.13
C ALA A 46 -21.93 6.55 -0.32
N LYS A 47 -22.87 6.56 0.64
CA LYS A 47 -24.16 7.29 0.58
C LYS A 47 -24.96 6.94 -0.67
N MET A 48 -25.12 5.65 -0.94
CA MET A 48 -25.89 5.15 -2.08
C MET A 48 -26.62 3.84 -1.75
N GLN A 49 -27.50 3.42 -2.63
CA GLN A 49 -28.20 2.12 -2.48
C GLN A 49 -27.29 0.97 -2.88
N ALA A 50 -27.35 -0.16 -2.18
CA ALA A 50 -26.51 -1.33 -2.44
C ALA A 50 -26.64 -1.85 -3.89
N GLY A 51 -27.86 -1.83 -4.47
CA GLY A 51 -28.09 -2.22 -5.86
C GLY A 51 -27.34 -1.34 -6.87
N SER A 52 -27.03 -0.08 -6.51
CA SER A 52 -26.29 0.83 -7.39
C SER A 52 -24.80 0.49 -7.52
N LEU A 53 -24.25 -0.31 -6.60
CA LEU A 53 -22.85 -0.79 -6.70
C LEU A 53 -22.65 -1.67 -7.92
N TYR A 54 -23.64 -2.52 -8.22
CA TYR A 54 -23.59 -3.47 -9.34
C TYR A 54 -23.58 -2.82 -10.74
N TYR A 55 -23.89 -1.51 -10.84
CA TYR A 55 -23.67 -0.75 -12.09
C TYR A 55 -22.20 -0.41 -12.31
N HIS A 56 -21.36 -0.48 -11.28
CA HIS A 56 -19.94 -0.09 -11.32
C HIS A 56 -18.99 -1.26 -11.12
N PHE A 57 -19.44 -2.32 -10.42
CA PHE A 57 -18.61 -3.48 -10.07
C PHE A 57 -19.44 -4.76 -10.11
N ASP A 58 -18.92 -5.79 -10.73
CA ASP A 58 -19.60 -7.06 -10.92
C ASP A 58 -19.73 -7.88 -9.62
N SER A 59 -18.83 -7.67 -8.66
CA SER A 59 -18.79 -8.41 -7.40
C SER A 59 -18.10 -7.62 -6.28
N LYS A 60 -18.21 -8.13 -5.03
CA LYS A 60 -17.40 -7.66 -3.91
C LYS A 60 -15.91 -7.86 -4.20
N ASP A 61 -15.55 -8.99 -4.79
CA ASP A 61 -14.15 -9.33 -5.07
C ASP A 61 -13.53 -8.36 -6.07
N ALA A 62 -14.28 -7.92 -7.09
CA ALA A 62 -13.82 -6.91 -8.03
C ALA A 62 -13.55 -5.55 -7.34
N ILE A 63 -14.37 -5.16 -6.36
CA ILE A 63 -14.13 -3.96 -5.55
C ILE A 63 -12.87 -4.14 -4.70
N VAL A 64 -12.73 -5.28 -4.02
CA VAL A 64 -11.60 -5.57 -3.15
C VAL A 64 -10.29 -5.59 -3.94
N GLU A 65 -10.26 -6.24 -5.08
CA GLU A 65 -9.11 -6.32 -5.97
C GLU A 65 -8.63 -4.91 -6.39
N GLU A 66 -9.58 -4.05 -6.80
CA GLU A 66 -9.22 -2.69 -7.20
C GLU A 66 -8.77 -1.82 -6.02
N VAL A 67 -9.42 -1.94 -4.86
CA VAL A 67 -8.96 -1.27 -3.63
C VAL A 67 -7.54 -1.68 -3.28
N MET A 68 -7.23 -2.97 -3.35
CA MET A 68 -5.89 -3.48 -3.03
C MET A 68 -4.84 -3.02 -4.06
N ALA A 69 -5.20 -2.98 -5.35
CA ALA A 69 -4.32 -2.48 -6.41
C ALA A 69 -3.99 -0.99 -6.19
N VAL A 70 -5.00 -0.15 -5.91
CA VAL A 70 -4.81 1.26 -5.58
C VAL A 70 -3.93 1.44 -4.33
N GLY A 71 -4.15 0.61 -3.29
CA GLY A 71 -3.31 0.65 -2.08
C GLY A 71 -1.83 0.34 -2.37
N LEU A 72 -1.57 -0.62 -3.24
CA LEU A 72 -0.22 -0.95 -3.67
C LEU A 72 0.43 0.21 -4.45
N ASP A 73 -0.33 0.88 -5.32
CA ASP A 73 0.17 2.02 -6.07
C ASP A 73 0.46 3.24 -5.16
N HIS A 74 -0.38 3.51 -4.15
CA HIS A 74 -0.11 4.54 -3.15
C HIS A 74 1.20 4.26 -2.40
N ALA A 75 1.43 3.01 -1.99
CA ALA A 75 2.67 2.62 -1.33
C ALA A 75 3.90 2.82 -2.23
N ARG A 76 3.79 2.44 -3.52
CA ARG A 76 4.85 2.67 -4.52
C ARG A 76 5.16 4.15 -4.71
N ASP A 77 4.12 4.98 -4.78
CA ASP A 77 4.25 6.41 -4.98
C ASP A 77 4.91 7.12 -3.80
N ALA A 78 4.56 6.72 -2.57
CA ALA A 78 5.21 7.22 -1.35
C ALA A 78 6.71 6.91 -1.35
N ILE A 79 7.09 5.65 -1.61
CA ILE A 79 8.49 5.24 -1.70
C ILE A 79 9.20 6.01 -2.81
N ARG A 80 8.62 6.09 -4.01
CA ARG A 80 9.20 6.80 -5.15
C ARG A 80 9.45 8.27 -4.83
N THR A 81 8.52 8.92 -4.14
CA THR A 81 8.64 10.32 -3.70
C THR A 81 9.79 10.49 -2.72
N ALA A 82 9.90 9.62 -1.72
CA ALA A 82 10.99 9.63 -0.75
C ALA A 82 12.36 9.41 -1.40
N LEU A 83 12.46 8.44 -2.32
CA LEU A 83 13.69 8.18 -3.05
C LEU A 83 14.14 9.36 -3.93
N LYS A 84 13.20 10.08 -4.53
CA LYS A 84 13.51 11.32 -5.27
C LYS A 84 13.99 12.43 -4.34
N ALA A 85 13.47 12.51 -3.13
CA ALA A 85 13.84 13.55 -2.18
C ALA A 85 15.27 13.37 -1.64
N VAL A 86 15.73 12.14 -1.42
CA VAL A 86 17.12 11.88 -0.99
C VAL A 86 18.13 12.02 -2.14
N GLY A 87 17.69 11.93 -3.38
CA GLY A 87 18.52 12.10 -4.57
C GLY A 87 19.15 10.81 -5.10
N GLU A 88 19.68 10.90 -6.32
CA GLU A 88 20.29 9.74 -7.01
C GLU A 88 21.67 9.39 -6.47
N ASP A 89 22.41 10.37 -5.94
CA ASP A 89 23.76 10.21 -5.38
C ASP A 89 23.75 9.71 -3.91
N ALA A 90 22.57 9.54 -3.31
CA ALA A 90 22.46 9.03 -1.95
C ALA A 90 22.90 7.57 -1.86
N SER A 91 23.56 7.20 -0.74
CA SER A 91 23.97 5.82 -0.46
C SER A 91 22.77 4.86 -0.48
N GLY A 92 23.02 3.58 -0.73
CA GLY A 92 21.97 2.56 -0.61
C GLY A 92 21.37 2.49 0.79
N HIS A 93 22.18 2.74 1.83
CA HIS A 93 21.73 2.89 3.21
C HIS A 93 20.68 4.01 3.34
N ASP A 94 20.99 5.24 2.90
CA ASP A 94 20.08 6.39 3.02
C ASP A 94 18.81 6.21 2.20
N ARG A 95 18.93 5.62 1.03
CA ARG A 95 17.78 5.28 0.17
C ARG A 95 16.88 4.24 0.83
N LEU A 96 17.45 3.21 1.46
CA LEU A 96 16.67 2.19 2.17
C LEU A 96 15.99 2.77 3.41
N MET A 97 16.70 3.61 4.19
CA MET A 97 16.14 4.36 5.32
C MET A 97 14.90 5.17 4.89
N ALA A 98 15.05 5.98 3.85
CA ALA A 98 13.96 6.80 3.33
C ALA A 98 12.76 5.97 2.84
N ALA A 99 13.03 4.86 2.15
CA ALA A 99 11.99 3.96 1.67
C ALA A 99 11.21 3.29 2.81
N VAL A 100 11.91 2.83 3.86
CA VAL A 100 11.29 2.22 5.05
C VAL A 100 10.39 3.21 5.78
N VAL A 101 10.88 4.42 6.05
CA VAL A 101 10.10 5.47 6.72
C VAL A 101 8.87 5.84 5.90
N ALA A 102 9.03 6.07 4.59
CA ALA A 102 7.93 6.42 3.70
C ALA A 102 6.87 5.32 3.62
N TYR A 103 7.30 4.05 3.55
CA TYR A 103 6.36 2.94 3.49
C TYR A 103 5.55 2.78 4.77
N ILE A 104 6.20 2.80 5.95
CA ILE A 104 5.51 2.69 7.24
C ILE A 104 4.49 3.84 7.40
N THR A 105 4.86 5.07 7.04
CA THR A 105 3.95 6.22 7.07
C THR A 105 2.76 6.01 6.14
N ALA A 106 3.00 5.58 4.90
CA ALA A 106 1.96 5.36 3.90
C ALA A 106 0.94 4.29 4.32
N ILE A 107 1.41 3.18 4.91
CA ILE A 107 0.51 2.09 5.33
C ILE A 107 -0.26 2.38 6.63
N THR A 108 0.10 3.43 7.37
CA THR A 108 -0.53 3.77 8.66
C THR A 108 -1.35 5.05 8.64
N LEU A 109 -0.89 6.11 8.00
CA LEU A 109 -1.55 7.42 8.01
C LEU A 109 -2.26 7.75 6.70
N ASP A 110 -1.59 7.53 5.57
CA ASP A 110 -1.93 8.23 4.34
C ASP A 110 -3.16 7.66 3.64
N SER A 111 -3.47 6.38 3.84
CA SER A 111 -4.52 5.77 3.01
C SER A 111 -5.14 4.51 3.61
N ASP A 112 -6.47 4.50 3.67
CA ASP A 112 -7.21 3.28 3.98
C ASP A 112 -7.05 2.21 2.88
N PHE A 113 -6.69 2.59 1.65
CA PHE A 113 -6.37 1.67 0.57
C PHE A 113 -5.13 0.81 0.89
N THR A 114 -4.07 1.40 1.43
CA THR A 114 -2.86 0.65 1.82
C THR A 114 -3.13 -0.28 2.99
N LYS A 115 -3.90 0.18 3.99
CA LYS A 115 -4.34 -0.67 5.12
C LYS A 115 -5.20 -1.83 4.65
N ALA A 116 -6.16 -1.56 3.75
CA ALA A 116 -7.03 -2.59 3.18
C ALA A 116 -6.22 -3.64 2.40
N ASN A 117 -5.23 -3.21 1.60
CA ASN A 117 -4.34 -4.12 0.88
C ASN A 117 -3.68 -5.12 1.83
N ILE A 118 -3.03 -4.63 2.90
CA ILE A 118 -2.34 -5.49 3.86
C ILE A 118 -3.32 -6.39 4.62
N ARG A 119 -4.44 -5.84 5.09
CA ARG A 119 -5.39 -6.55 5.95
C ARG A 119 -6.20 -7.60 5.22
N CYS A 120 -6.54 -7.37 3.94
CA CYS A 120 -7.45 -8.24 3.21
C CYS A 120 -6.74 -9.33 2.41
N TYR A 121 -5.44 -9.23 2.15
CA TYR A 121 -4.75 -10.10 1.21
C TYR A 121 -4.90 -11.59 1.54
N GLU A 122 -4.59 -11.98 2.77
CA GLU A 122 -4.65 -13.38 3.20
C GLU A 122 -6.07 -13.94 3.27
N GLU A 123 -7.06 -13.07 3.54
CA GLU A 123 -8.47 -13.46 3.62
C GLU A 123 -9.18 -13.46 2.25
N SER A 124 -8.55 -12.89 1.22
CA SER A 124 -9.13 -12.78 -0.11
C SER A 124 -9.18 -14.10 -0.84
N PRO A 125 -10.15 -14.30 -1.78
CA PRO A 125 -10.21 -15.47 -2.64
C PRO A 125 -8.91 -15.69 -3.41
N GLU A 126 -8.63 -16.95 -3.75
CA GLU A 126 -7.44 -17.34 -4.50
C GLU A 126 -7.32 -16.57 -5.82
N THR A 127 -8.44 -16.42 -6.55
CA THR A 127 -8.48 -15.66 -7.81
C THR A 127 -8.05 -14.20 -7.65
N THR A 128 -8.47 -13.52 -6.56
CA THR A 128 -8.02 -12.16 -6.24
C THR A 128 -6.52 -12.12 -5.94
N ARG A 129 -6.01 -13.10 -5.18
CA ARG A 129 -4.57 -13.19 -4.89
C ARG A 129 -3.74 -13.47 -6.14
N GLU A 130 -4.23 -14.32 -7.05
CA GLU A 130 -3.59 -14.61 -8.34
C GLU A 130 -3.50 -13.36 -9.22
N ASN A 131 -4.59 -12.56 -9.31
CA ASN A 131 -4.61 -11.32 -10.08
C ASN A 131 -3.62 -10.27 -9.53
N LEU A 132 -3.39 -10.26 -8.23
CA LEU A 132 -2.46 -9.36 -7.56
C LEU A 132 -1.03 -9.92 -7.45
N ALA A 133 -0.80 -11.19 -7.78
CA ALA A 133 0.49 -11.85 -7.57
C ALA A 133 1.64 -11.18 -8.35
N VAL A 134 1.40 -10.75 -9.59
CA VAL A 134 2.43 -10.07 -10.40
C VAL A 134 2.76 -8.69 -9.84
N PRO A 135 1.78 -7.78 -9.60
CA PRO A 135 2.07 -6.47 -9.02
C PRO A 135 2.75 -6.56 -7.64
N LEU A 136 2.35 -7.48 -6.77
CA LEU A 136 2.95 -7.67 -5.46
C LEU A 136 4.40 -8.20 -5.54
N ARG A 137 4.66 -9.13 -6.47
CA ARG A 137 6.02 -9.61 -6.72
C ARG A 137 6.93 -8.50 -7.23
N GLU A 138 6.45 -7.64 -8.13
CA GLU A 138 7.21 -6.48 -8.63
C GLU A 138 7.50 -5.47 -7.51
N PHE A 139 6.54 -5.26 -6.62
CA PHE A 139 6.73 -4.43 -5.43
C PHE A 139 7.82 -5.00 -4.53
N ALA A 140 7.77 -6.29 -4.21
CA ALA A 140 8.79 -6.97 -3.42
C ALA A 140 10.18 -6.93 -4.09
N ASN A 141 10.23 -7.11 -5.41
CA ASN A 141 11.48 -7.00 -6.17
C ASN A 141 12.06 -5.56 -6.14
N GLY A 142 11.22 -4.53 -5.99
CA GLY A 142 11.69 -3.16 -5.75
C GLY A 142 12.52 -3.05 -4.47
N TRP A 143 12.09 -3.67 -3.38
CA TRP A 143 12.83 -3.73 -2.12
C TRP A 143 14.14 -4.51 -2.24
N VAL A 144 14.11 -5.64 -2.97
CA VAL A 144 15.33 -6.41 -3.24
C VAL A 144 16.36 -5.54 -3.96
N ARG A 145 15.95 -4.82 -5.02
CA ARG A 145 16.88 -3.92 -5.76
C ARG A 145 17.44 -2.79 -4.90
N LEU A 146 16.67 -2.24 -3.95
CA LEU A 146 17.19 -1.24 -3.01
C LEU A 146 18.30 -1.83 -2.12
N MET A 147 18.11 -3.03 -1.60
CA MET A 147 19.13 -3.71 -0.80
C MET A 147 20.37 -4.10 -1.61
N GLU A 148 20.16 -4.67 -2.82
CA GLU A 148 21.26 -5.01 -3.73
C GLU A 148 22.07 -3.77 -4.13
N SER A 149 21.41 -2.62 -4.34
CA SER A 149 22.10 -1.35 -4.63
C SER A 149 23.03 -0.94 -3.50
N GLY A 150 22.59 -1.07 -2.23
CA GLY A 150 23.43 -0.77 -1.06
C GLY A 150 24.56 -1.79 -0.83
N GLN A 151 24.35 -3.04 -1.21
CA GLN A 151 25.44 -4.04 -1.22
C GLN A 151 26.49 -3.75 -2.27
N ILE A 152 26.06 -3.24 -3.43
CA ILE A 152 26.97 -2.89 -4.55
C ILE A 152 27.79 -1.63 -4.21
N ASP A 153 27.19 -0.59 -3.63
CA ASP A 153 27.90 0.64 -3.25
C ASP A 153 28.68 0.50 -1.95
N GLY A 154 28.56 -0.63 -1.27
CA GLY A 154 29.28 -0.96 -0.04
C GLY A 154 28.68 -0.35 1.23
N SER A 155 27.55 0.35 1.18
CA SER A 155 26.86 0.92 2.34
C SER A 155 26.08 -0.10 3.15
N LEU A 156 25.74 -1.25 2.53
CA LEU A 156 25.06 -2.37 3.19
C LEU A 156 25.91 -3.66 3.10
N ARG A 157 25.84 -4.46 4.15
CA ARG A 157 26.57 -5.73 4.24
C ARG A 157 26.15 -6.73 3.17
N SER A 158 27.10 -7.41 2.54
CA SER A 158 26.90 -8.34 1.41
C SER A 158 26.86 -9.81 1.83
N ASP A 159 27.05 -10.12 3.12
CA ASP A 159 27.00 -11.49 3.65
C ASP A 159 25.59 -11.99 3.95
N VAL A 160 24.56 -11.19 3.66
CA VAL A 160 23.15 -11.55 3.79
C VAL A 160 22.46 -11.59 2.43
N GLU A 161 21.52 -12.51 2.29
CA GLU A 161 20.74 -12.65 1.05
C GLU A 161 19.67 -11.54 0.97
N ALA A 162 19.83 -10.59 0.04
CA ALA A 162 18.96 -9.42 -0.12
C ALA A 162 17.47 -9.78 -0.22
N ARG A 163 17.15 -10.86 -0.94
CA ARG A 163 15.75 -11.31 -1.11
C ARG A 163 15.12 -11.77 0.20
N VAL A 164 15.88 -12.45 1.05
CA VAL A 164 15.39 -12.92 2.35
C VAL A 164 15.16 -11.74 3.28
N VAL A 165 16.14 -10.84 3.37
CA VAL A 165 16.05 -9.63 4.20
C VAL A 165 14.90 -8.74 3.74
N ALA A 166 14.73 -8.52 2.42
CA ALA A 166 13.61 -7.74 1.88
C ALA A 166 12.25 -8.31 2.31
N ARG A 167 12.06 -9.63 2.24
CA ARG A 167 10.81 -10.28 2.67
C ARG A 167 10.56 -10.12 4.16
N MET A 168 11.58 -10.32 4.98
CA MET A 168 11.49 -10.13 6.44
C MET A 168 11.13 -8.69 6.79
N THR A 169 11.79 -7.72 6.15
CA THR A 169 11.56 -6.29 6.37
C THR A 169 10.14 -5.89 5.98
N ILE A 170 9.64 -6.30 4.80
CA ILE A 170 8.26 -6.03 4.37
C ILE A 170 7.26 -6.62 5.38
N ALA A 171 7.45 -7.88 5.79
CA ALA A 171 6.54 -8.53 6.74
C ALA A 171 6.52 -7.81 8.09
N ALA A 172 7.68 -7.39 8.60
CA ALA A 172 7.79 -6.65 9.85
C ALA A 172 7.14 -5.26 9.74
N MET A 173 7.36 -4.51 8.65
CA MET A 173 6.69 -3.23 8.41
C MET A 173 5.17 -3.38 8.35
N ASN A 174 4.66 -4.39 7.63
CA ASN A 174 3.22 -4.65 7.52
C ASN A 174 2.57 -4.94 8.87
N SER A 175 3.31 -5.54 9.82
CA SER A 175 2.79 -5.81 11.16
C SER A 175 2.37 -4.55 11.92
N VAL A 176 2.94 -3.39 11.59
CA VAL A 176 2.63 -2.10 12.24
C VAL A 176 1.15 -1.75 12.12
N VAL A 177 0.52 -2.07 10.99
CA VAL A 177 -0.93 -1.85 10.76
C VAL A 177 -1.81 -2.56 11.81
N GLY A 178 -1.32 -3.69 12.34
CA GLY A 178 -2.07 -4.49 13.32
C GLY A 178 -2.09 -3.92 14.74
N TRP A 179 -1.02 -3.24 15.17
CA TRP A 179 -0.85 -2.82 16.57
C TRP A 179 -0.76 -1.30 16.78
N TRP A 180 -0.27 -0.53 15.81
CA TRP A 180 -0.18 0.91 15.95
C TRP A 180 -1.57 1.57 15.97
N ARG A 181 -1.74 2.63 16.77
CA ARG A 181 -2.98 3.40 16.92
C ARG A 181 -2.67 4.89 16.90
N VAL A 182 -3.54 5.66 16.23
CA VAL A 182 -3.43 7.14 16.14
C VAL A 182 -3.41 7.80 17.54
N ASP A 183 -4.22 7.27 18.46
CA ASP A 183 -4.32 7.78 19.83
C ASP A 183 -3.40 7.02 20.81
N GLY A 184 -2.40 6.29 20.28
CA GLY A 184 -1.45 5.50 21.05
C GLY A 184 -0.31 6.35 21.64
N GLU A 185 0.53 5.69 22.44
CA GLU A 185 1.69 6.31 23.11
C GLU A 185 2.76 6.82 22.12
N PHE A 186 2.90 6.17 20.96
CA PHE A 186 3.97 6.45 20.00
C PHE A 186 3.43 7.12 18.73
N HIS A 187 4.03 8.23 18.34
CA HIS A 187 3.81 8.84 17.05
C HIS A 187 4.41 7.99 15.92
N ILE A 188 3.71 7.91 14.78
CA ILE A 188 4.14 7.01 13.69
C ILE A 188 5.51 7.37 13.13
N GLU A 189 5.85 8.64 13.08
CA GLU A 189 7.15 9.12 12.63
C GLU A 189 8.28 8.55 13.51
N GLN A 190 8.07 8.49 14.84
CA GLN A 190 9.01 7.89 15.78
C GLN A 190 9.12 6.38 15.55
N VAL A 191 8.00 5.70 15.38
CA VAL A 191 7.96 4.25 15.10
C VAL A 191 8.68 3.95 13.79
N ALA A 192 8.40 4.71 12.73
CA ALA A 192 9.02 4.53 11.43
C ALA A 192 10.54 4.73 11.47
N HIS A 193 11.00 5.77 12.14
CA HIS A 193 12.44 6.04 12.29
C HIS A 193 13.13 5.00 13.18
N MET A 194 12.53 4.60 14.31
CA MET A 194 13.07 3.52 15.15
C MET A 194 13.18 2.20 14.42
N PHE A 195 12.14 1.85 13.65
CA PHE A 195 12.16 0.64 12.85
C PHE A 195 13.23 0.72 11.76
N ALA A 196 13.29 1.84 11.04
CA ALA A 196 14.24 2.06 9.97
C ALA A 196 15.69 1.95 10.50
N SER A 197 16.05 2.66 11.59
CA SER A 197 17.39 2.57 12.18
C SER A 197 17.69 1.14 12.67
N THR A 198 16.75 0.48 13.36
CA THR A 198 16.98 -0.88 13.86
C THR A 198 17.30 -1.88 12.74
N VAL A 199 16.59 -1.77 11.59
CA VAL A 199 16.77 -2.72 10.49
C VAL A 199 17.92 -2.31 9.59
N VAL A 200 18.00 -1.02 9.21
CA VAL A 200 18.95 -0.56 8.19
C VAL A 200 20.34 -0.41 8.78
N ASP A 201 20.48 0.12 10.02
CA ASP A 201 21.78 0.19 10.69
C ASP A 201 22.34 -1.21 11.00
N GLY A 202 21.44 -2.19 11.30
CA GLY A 202 21.84 -3.61 11.44
C GLY A 202 22.32 -4.25 10.12
N LEU A 203 22.05 -3.62 8.99
CA LEU A 203 22.56 -4.00 7.66
C LEU A 203 23.73 -3.15 7.20
N SER A 204 24.12 -2.11 7.94
CA SER A 204 25.24 -1.23 7.61
C SER A 204 26.58 -1.97 7.68
N THR A 205 27.55 -1.51 6.88
CA THR A 205 28.95 -1.95 6.95
C THR A 205 29.74 -1.19 8.02
N ASP A 206 29.24 -0.04 8.47
CA ASP A 206 29.88 0.86 9.44
C ASP A 206 29.45 0.54 10.88
N SER A 207 29.61 -0.71 11.32
CA SER A 207 29.29 -1.13 12.70
C SER A 207 30.54 -1.30 13.54
#